data_01ac8d2e76b048723885c9d1001a3cdf
#
_entry.id   01ac8d2e76b048723885c9d1001a3cdf
#
_cell.length_a   1.000
_cell.length_b   1.000
_cell.length_c   1.000
_cell.angle_alpha   90.00
_cell.angle_beta   90.00
_cell.angle_gamma   90.00
#
_symmetry.space_group_name_H-M   'P 1'
#
loop_
_entity.id
_entity.type
_entity.pdbx_description
1 polymer ?
#
loop_
_entity_poly.entity_id
_entity_poly.type
_entity_poly.pdbx_seq_one_letter_code
_entity_poly.pdbx_strand_id
1 'polypeptide(L)'
;LAAALTLFVVFGMPQVEYANFFTVDFMPNGIGGVVTCAVLLTWATAGGIDMVNLSAEAKNPTKDLPHVIIVSTIAIAVFYALIGVVASGVLPVSMTADQPLDVVAKEIFPNGLFLFFVIGGALLALSTTLNATFAWITKPLLQACNDGWLPKKLGYIHPKFKTPVYILVMFYIVGLIPIFTGLEIGTIADIAVLLSNVLFTLICFGVVRIPKRMPDLWAKSAFHCSNGKLRLNAILGGVSSFIMMLVMWLSVTTTQAIGVAVIAIGAFLFAHFRYKSGKVTMEDSFEAL
;
A
#
# COMPACT_ATOMS: atom_id res chain seq x y z
N LEU A 1 -12.17 14.39 2.76
CA LEU A 1 -12.14 13.25 1.84
C LEU A 1 -13.39 12.37 1.98
N ALA A 2 -13.64 11.71 3.13
CA ALA A 2 -14.76 10.79 3.30
C ALA A 2 -16.12 11.43 2.91
N ALA A 3 -16.40 12.64 3.36
CA ALA A 3 -17.61 13.36 2.99
C ALA A 3 -17.73 13.59 1.48
N ALA A 4 -16.65 14.00 0.81
CA ALA A 4 -16.65 14.25 -0.64
C ALA A 4 -16.93 12.97 -1.44
N LEU A 5 -16.28 11.86 -1.07
CA LEU A 5 -16.50 10.56 -1.71
C LEU A 5 -17.88 9.96 -1.38
N THR A 6 -18.40 10.18 -0.17
CA THR A 6 -19.77 9.78 0.19
C THR A 6 -20.80 10.53 -0.64
N LEU A 7 -20.63 11.85 -0.80
CA LEU A 7 -21.48 12.64 -1.68
C LEU A 7 -21.40 12.14 -3.14
N PHE A 8 -20.20 11.78 -3.61
CA PHE A 8 -20.04 11.22 -4.95
C PHE A 8 -20.88 9.95 -5.14
N VAL A 9 -20.85 9.03 -4.17
CA VAL A 9 -21.65 7.82 -4.21
C VAL A 9 -23.16 8.15 -4.11
N VAL A 10 -23.56 8.98 -3.16
CA VAL A 10 -24.98 9.30 -2.90
C VAL A 10 -25.63 10.01 -4.10
N PHE A 11 -24.95 10.96 -4.71
CA PHE A 11 -25.47 11.71 -5.86
C PHE A 11 -25.29 10.97 -7.18
N GLY A 12 -24.28 10.11 -7.30
CA GLY A 12 -24.00 9.36 -8.50
C GLY A 12 -24.84 8.09 -8.66
N MET A 13 -25.14 7.38 -7.55
CA MET A 13 -25.91 6.14 -7.61
C MET A 13 -27.25 6.26 -8.36
N PRO A 14 -28.06 7.32 -8.17
CA PRO A 14 -29.30 7.51 -8.92
C PRO A 14 -29.08 7.77 -10.43
N GLN A 15 -27.88 8.15 -10.84
CA GLN A 15 -27.53 8.49 -12.22
C GLN A 15 -26.84 7.31 -12.94
N VAL A 16 -26.70 6.16 -12.28
CA VAL A 16 -26.10 4.96 -12.86
C VAL A 16 -27.01 4.38 -13.95
N GLU A 17 -26.48 4.32 -15.16
CA GLU A 17 -27.10 3.64 -16.30
C GLU A 17 -26.54 2.21 -16.38
N TYR A 18 -27.35 1.23 -16.02
CA TYR A 18 -26.93 -0.19 -16.00
C TYR A 18 -26.51 -0.71 -17.37
N ALA A 19 -26.95 -0.07 -18.46
CA ALA A 19 -26.53 -0.40 -19.81
C ALA A 19 -25.02 -0.26 -20.02
N ASN A 20 -24.36 0.65 -19.30
CA ASN A 20 -22.91 0.87 -19.39
C ASN A 20 -22.08 -0.34 -18.95
N PHE A 21 -22.63 -1.21 -18.09
CA PHE A 21 -21.95 -2.44 -17.67
C PHE A 21 -21.99 -3.57 -18.69
N PHE A 22 -22.80 -3.45 -19.74
CA PHE A 22 -22.99 -4.46 -20.78
C PHE A 22 -22.44 -4.03 -22.14
N THR A 23 -21.67 -2.94 -22.18
CA THR A 23 -21.01 -2.51 -23.42
C THR A 23 -19.81 -3.41 -23.73
N VAL A 24 -19.45 -3.52 -25.01
CA VAL A 24 -18.27 -4.28 -25.46
C VAL A 24 -16.98 -3.75 -24.82
N ASP A 25 -16.93 -2.46 -24.56
CA ASP A 25 -15.77 -1.77 -23.98
C ASP A 25 -15.68 -1.90 -22.45
N PHE A 26 -16.68 -2.50 -21.80
CA PHE A 26 -16.66 -2.65 -20.33
C PHE A 26 -15.54 -3.59 -19.84
N MET A 27 -15.21 -4.61 -20.61
CA MET A 27 -14.14 -5.55 -20.31
C MET A 27 -13.20 -5.73 -21.52
N PRO A 28 -12.47 -4.68 -21.92
CA PRO A 28 -11.68 -4.69 -23.17
C PRO A 28 -10.60 -5.79 -23.16
N ASN A 29 -10.05 -6.11 -22.01
CA ASN A 29 -9.04 -7.17 -21.82
C ASN A 29 -9.62 -8.46 -21.21
N GLY A 30 -10.93 -8.62 -21.24
CA GLY A 30 -11.63 -9.79 -20.71
C GLY A 30 -11.31 -10.08 -19.23
N ILE A 31 -11.40 -11.34 -18.84
CA ILE A 31 -11.15 -11.79 -17.46
C ILE A 31 -9.71 -11.49 -17.00
N GLY A 32 -8.73 -11.57 -17.91
CA GLY A 32 -7.34 -11.23 -17.60
C GLY A 32 -7.20 -9.80 -17.12
N GLY A 33 -7.87 -8.84 -17.78
CA GLY A 33 -7.90 -7.44 -17.36
C GLY A 33 -8.54 -7.24 -15.98
N VAL A 34 -9.64 -7.96 -15.69
CA VAL A 34 -10.29 -7.92 -14.37
C VAL A 34 -9.35 -8.42 -13.28
N VAL A 35 -8.63 -9.52 -13.52
CA VAL A 35 -7.64 -10.05 -12.54
C VAL A 35 -6.50 -9.06 -12.31
N THR A 36 -5.95 -8.47 -13.37
CA THR A 36 -4.89 -7.45 -13.24
C THR A 36 -5.38 -6.24 -12.48
N CYS A 37 -6.58 -5.73 -12.78
CA CYS A 37 -7.19 -4.62 -12.07
C CYS A 37 -7.41 -4.96 -10.58
N ALA A 38 -7.89 -6.15 -10.26
CA ALA A 38 -8.05 -6.60 -8.88
C ALA A 38 -6.72 -6.63 -8.11
N VAL A 39 -5.62 -7.04 -8.76
CA VAL A 39 -4.27 -7.00 -8.16
C VAL A 39 -3.79 -5.57 -7.95
N LEU A 40 -3.99 -4.67 -8.91
CA LEU A 40 -3.65 -3.25 -8.78
C LEU A 40 -4.42 -2.57 -7.65
N LEU A 41 -5.71 -2.89 -7.48
CA LEU A 41 -6.54 -2.36 -6.40
C LEU A 41 -6.08 -2.80 -5.00
N THR A 42 -5.26 -3.83 -4.88
CA THR A 42 -4.64 -4.19 -3.58
C THR A 42 -3.77 -3.06 -3.05
N TRP A 43 -3.14 -2.28 -3.93
CA TRP A 43 -2.39 -1.08 -3.53
C TRP A 43 -3.28 -0.02 -2.84
N ALA A 44 -4.47 0.20 -3.37
CA ALA A 44 -5.42 1.15 -2.80
C ALA A 44 -5.96 0.71 -1.41
N THR A 45 -5.95 -0.60 -1.11
CA THR A 45 -6.44 -1.15 0.17
C THR A 45 -5.32 -1.48 1.15
N ALA A 46 -4.05 -1.40 0.74
CA ALA A 46 -2.89 -1.81 1.54
C ALA A 46 -2.58 -0.88 2.74
N GLY A 47 -3.09 0.35 2.77
CA GLY A 47 -2.77 1.34 3.82
C GLY A 47 -3.04 0.87 5.25
N GLY A 48 -3.94 -0.09 5.44
CA GLY A 48 -4.19 -0.70 6.76
C GLY A 48 -2.98 -1.45 7.31
N ILE A 49 -2.18 -2.10 6.47
CA ILE A 49 -0.99 -2.87 6.87
C ILE A 49 0.12 -1.92 7.35
N ASP A 50 0.22 -0.73 6.78
CA ASP A 50 1.24 0.25 7.14
C ASP A 50 1.07 0.79 8.57
N MET A 51 -0.11 0.62 9.18
CA MET A 51 -0.36 0.92 10.59
C MET A 51 0.55 0.13 11.55
N VAL A 52 1.08 -1.01 11.13
CA VAL A 52 2.05 -1.78 11.91
C VAL A 52 3.30 -0.94 12.23
N ASN A 53 3.71 -0.05 11.31
CA ASN A 53 4.86 0.84 11.51
C ASN A 53 4.62 1.91 12.59
N LEU A 54 3.35 2.14 12.97
CA LEU A 54 2.96 3.06 14.04
C LEU A 54 2.61 2.33 15.36
N SER A 55 2.96 1.06 15.47
CA SER A 55 2.62 0.23 16.64
C SER A 55 3.09 0.82 17.98
N ALA A 56 4.25 1.46 17.99
CA ALA A 56 4.79 2.10 19.20
C ALA A 56 3.95 3.31 19.68
N GLU A 57 3.06 3.84 18.85
CA GLU A 57 2.19 4.97 19.19
C GLU A 57 0.78 4.52 19.64
N ALA A 58 0.45 3.23 19.49
CA ALA A 58 -0.83 2.66 19.89
C ALA A 58 -0.84 2.29 21.38
N LYS A 59 -1.99 2.49 22.05
CA LYS A 59 -2.14 2.13 23.47
C LYS A 59 -2.08 0.62 23.70
N ASN A 60 -2.73 -0.17 22.85
CA ASN A 60 -2.76 -1.63 22.91
C ASN A 60 -2.47 -2.22 21.52
N PRO A 61 -1.22 -2.12 21.02
CA PRO A 61 -0.90 -2.43 19.63
C PRO A 61 -1.24 -3.86 19.23
N THR A 62 -1.02 -4.83 20.12
CA THR A 62 -1.29 -6.25 19.85
C THR A 62 -2.76 -6.58 19.66
N LYS A 63 -3.68 -5.78 20.21
CA LYS A 63 -5.13 -5.97 20.11
C LYS A 63 -5.77 -5.03 19.10
N ASP A 64 -5.35 -3.77 19.10
CA ASP A 64 -5.98 -2.71 18.30
C ASP A 64 -5.59 -2.79 16.82
N LEU A 65 -4.30 -3.03 16.52
CA LEU A 65 -3.81 -3.03 15.14
C LEU A 65 -4.47 -4.08 14.23
N PRO A 66 -4.55 -5.37 14.62
CA PRO A 66 -5.20 -6.36 13.77
C PRO A 66 -6.68 -6.04 13.52
N HIS A 67 -7.38 -5.52 14.54
CA HIS A 67 -8.77 -5.11 14.41
C HIS A 67 -8.91 -3.95 13.42
N VAL A 68 -8.09 -2.90 13.58
CA VAL A 68 -8.07 -1.74 12.68
C VAL A 68 -7.74 -2.17 11.25
N ILE A 69 -6.74 -3.03 11.05
CA ILE A 69 -6.34 -3.51 9.72
C ILE A 69 -7.51 -4.22 9.04
N ILE A 70 -8.16 -5.16 9.71
CA ILE A 70 -9.26 -5.94 9.13
C ILE A 70 -10.46 -5.04 8.81
N VAL A 71 -10.90 -4.25 9.77
CA VAL A 71 -12.09 -3.39 9.63
C VAL A 71 -11.86 -2.32 8.57
N SER A 72 -10.71 -1.64 8.59
CA SER A 72 -10.41 -0.61 7.59
C SER A 72 -10.30 -1.19 6.17
N THR A 73 -9.64 -2.34 6.00
CA THR A 73 -9.50 -2.97 4.68
C THR A 73 -10.88 -3.34 4.10
N ILE A 74 -11.76 -3.95 4.90
CA ILE A 74 -13.11 -4.29 4.44
C ILE A 74 -13.92 -3.02 4.13
N ALA A 75 -13.90 -2.02 5.02
CA ALA A 75 -14.63 -0.78 4.82
C ALA A 75 -14.17 -0.03 3.55
N ILE A 76 -12.86 0.07 3.35
CA ILE A 76 -12.27 0.71 2.16
C ILE A 76 -12.62 -0.08 0.89
N ALA A 77 -12.55 -1.42 0.92
CA ALA A 77 -12.89 -2.25 -0.24
C ALA A 77 -14.36 -2.07 -0.67
N VAL A 78 -15.28 -2.08 0.30
CA VAL A 78 -16.71 -1.82 0.02
C VAL A 78 -16.91 -0.41 -0.53
N PHE A 79 -16.24 0.58 0.05
CA PHE A 79 -16.39 1.96 -0.36
C PHE A 79 -15.84 2.20 -1.77
N TYR A 80 -14.69 1.63 -2.10
CA TYR A 80 -14.14 1.71 -3.46
C TYR A 80 -14.97 0.94 -4.48
N ALA A 81 -15.58 -0.18 -4.09
CA ALA A 81 -16.54 -0.88 -4.96
C ALA A 81 -17.73 0.02 -5.34
N LEU A 82 -18.29 0.75 -4.37
CA LEU A 82 -19.37 1.71 -4.62
C LEU A 82 -18.93 2.86 -5.53
N ILE A 83 -17.74 3.41 -5.31
CA ILE A 83 -17.17 4.44 -6.19
C ILE A 83 -16.98 3.89 -7.60
N GLY A 84 -16.46 2.67 -7.74
CA GLY A 84 -16.27 2.01 -9.03
C GLY A 84 -17.58 1.80 -9.79
N VAL A 85 -18.64 1.38 -9.09
CA VAL A 85 -19.98 1.25 -9.69
C VAL A 85 -20.49 2.58 -10.21
N VAL A 86 -20.37 3.65 -9.43
CA VAL A 86 -20.79 4.99 -9.87
C VAL A 86 -19.94 5.48 -11.05
N ALA A 87 -18.61 5.34 -10.94
CA ALA A 87 -17.71 5.83 -11.98
C ALA A 87 -17.95 5.14 -13.34
N SER A 88 -18.15 3.82 -13.34
CA SER A 88 -18.38 3.05 -14.56
C SER A 88 -19.84 3.03 -15.03
N GLY A 89 -20.77 3.41 -14.14
CA GLY A 89 -22.20 3.40 -14.45
C GLY A 89 -22.74 4.75 -14.93
N VAL A 90 -22.17 5.88 -14.48
CA VAL A 90 -22.61 7.21 -14.91
C VAL A 90 -22.09 7.54 -16.31
N LEU A 91 -20.85 7.18 -16.61
CA LEU A 91 -20.27 7.34 -17.93
C LEU A 91 -19.72 6.01 -18.44
N PRO A 92 -19.79 5.75 -19.77
CA PRO A 92 -19.20 4.55 -20.35
C PRO A 92 -17.68 4.51 -20.14
N VAL A 93 -17.12 3.31 -20.04
CA VAL A 93 -15.68 3.08 -19.77
C VAL A 93 -14.79 3.76 -20.82
N SER A 94 -15.23 3.84 -22.08
CA SER A 94 -14.49 4.55 -23.14
C SER A 94 -14.26 6.04 -22.86
N MET A 95 -15.08 6.66 -22.02
CA MET A 95 -14.94 8.05 -21.62
C MET A 95 -14.20 8.23 -20.27
N THR A 96 -14.13 7.19 -19.47
CA THR A 96 -13.53 7.24 -18.12
C THR A 96 -12.18 6.53 -18.04
N ALA A 97 -11.83 5.70 -19.01
CA ALA A 97 -10.54 5.02 -19.07
C ALA A 97 -9.40 6.04 -19.06
N ASP A 98 -8.41 5.81 -18.20
CA ASP A 98 -7.23 6.68 -17.98
C ASP A 98 -7.56 8.12 -17.60
N GLN A 99 -8.82 8.39 -17.21
CA GLN A 99 -9.24 9.70 -16.72
C GLN A 99 -9.36 9.73 -15.19
N PRO A 100 -9.05 10.87 -14.55
CA PRO A 100 -9.28 11.03 -13.13
C PRO A 100 -10.81 11.10 -12.83
N LEU A 101 -11.15 10.79 -11.58
CA LEU A 101 -12.55 10.67 -11.13
C LEU A 101 -13.36 11.97 -11.22
N ASP A 102 -12.69 13.11 -11.36
CA ASP A 102 -13.33 14.42 -11.53
C ASP A 102 -14.13 14.56 -12.84
N VAL A 103 -13.77 13.80 -13.89
CA VAL A 103 -14.55 13.74 -15.13
C VAL A 103 -15.96 13.25 -14.85
N VAL A 104 -16.11 12.18 -14.07
CA VAL A 104 -17.43 11.66 -13.67
C VAL A 104 -18.09 12.59 -12.65
N ALA A 105 -17.32 13.14 -11.71
CA ALA A 105 -17.83 14.05 -10.71
C ALA A 105 -18.45 15.33 -11.33
N LYS A 106 -17.90 15.78 -12.45
CA LYS A 106 -18.43 16.94 -13.19
C LYS A 106 -19.82 16.71 -13.77
N GLU A 107 -20.12 15.47 -14.17
CA GLU A 107 -21.46 15.09 -14.64
C GLU A 107 -22.46 14.99 -13.48
N ILE A 108 -22.00 14.48 -12.33
CA ILE A 108 -22.85 14.23 -11.16
C ILE A 108 -23.20 15.52 -10.42
N PHE A 109 -22.23 16.44 -10.27
CA PHE A 109 -22.33 17.55 -9.34
C PHE A 109 -22.62 18.89 -10.01
N PRO A 110 -23.47 19.75 -9.40
CA PRO A 110 -23.49 21.16 -9.72
C PRO A 110 -22.17 21.83 -9.33
N ASN A 111 -21.83 22.95 -9.99
CA ASN A 111 -20.53 23.61 -9.89
C ASN A 111 -20.00 23.79 -8.45
N GLY A 112 -20.84 24.11 -7.49
CA GLY A 112 -20.43 24.31 -6.09
C GLY A 112 -19.98 23.00 -5.41
N LEU A 113 -20.72 21.91 -5.62
CA LEU A 113 -20.36 20.59 -5.09
C LEU A 113 -19.18 19.99 -5.84
N PHE A 114 -19.05 20.23 -7.13
CA PHE A 114 -17.88 19.84 -7.90
C PHE A 114 -16.60 20.48 -7.36
N LEU A 115 -16.62 21.79 -7.09
CA LEU A 115 -15.49 22.49 -6.49
C LEU A 115 -15.14 21.92 -5.09
N PHE A 116 -16.15 21.63 -4.28
CA PHE A 116 -15.95 20.96 -2.98
C PHE A 116 -15.35 19.57 -3.16
N PHE A 117 -15.77 18.80 -4.16
CA PHE A 117 -15.21 17.47 -4.45
C PHE A 117 -13.74 17.56 -4.85
N VAL A 118 -13.36 18.49 -5.72
CA VAL A 118 -11.96 18.65 -6.17
C VAL A 118 -11.08 19.14 -5.02
N ILE A 119 -11.48 20.19 -4.31
CA ILE A 119 -10.66 20.76 -3.23
C ILE A 119 -10.72 19.87 -1.99
N GLY A 120 -11.91 19.57 -1.49
CA GLY A 120 -12.14 18.83 -0.26
C GLY A 120 -11.89 17.31 -0.40
N GLY A 121 -12.09 16.77 -1.59
CA GLY A 121 -11.82 15.39 -1.94
C GLY A 121 -10.35 15.20 -2.37
N ALA A 122 -9.99 15.68 -3.57
CA ALA A 122 -8.71 15.35 -4.18
C ALA A 122 -7.53 16.06 -3.50
N LEU A 123 -7.53 17.38 -3.39
CA LEU A 123 -6.38 18.14 -2.87
C LEU A 123 -6.12 17.85 -1.38
N LEU A 124 -7.16 17.86 -0.55
CA LEU A 124 -6.98 17.52 0.87
C LEU A 124 -6.62 16.05 1.07
N ALA A 125 -7.12 15.14 0.23
CA ALA A 125 -6.71 13.73 0.27
C ALA A 125 -5.22 13.57 0.01
N LEU A 126 -4.70 14.17 -1.05
CA LEU A 126 -3.27 14.13 -1.36
C LEU A 126 -2.41 14.68 -0.23
N SER A 127 -2.81 15.83 0.34
CA SER A 127 -2.10 16.45 1.46
C SER A 127 -2.08 15.57 2.70
N THR A 128 -3.22 14.96 3.07
CA THR A 128 -3.31 14.08 4.24
C THR A 128 -2.58 12.77 4.02
N THR A 129 -2.63 12.20 2.80
CA THR A 129 -1.92 10.98 2.44
C THR A 129 -0.41 11.20 2.49
N LEU A 130 0.11 12.30 1.95
CA LEU A 130 1.53 12.64 2.03
C LEU A 130 1.97 12.77 3.48
N ASN A 131 1.21 13.49 4.32
CA ASN A 131 1.53 13.65 5.74
C ASN A 131 1.56 12.29 6.47
N ALA A 132 0.55 11.44 6.26
CA ALA A 132 0.51 10.11 6.85
C ALA A 132 1.67 9.22 6.36
N THR A 133 1.97 9.26 5.06
CA THR A 133 3.06 8.48 4.47
C THR A 133 4.41 8.87 5.08
N PHE A 134 4.71 10.14 5.21
CA PHE A 134 5.94 10.58 5.87
C PHE A 134 6.01 10.19 7.35
N ALA A 135 4.89 10.08 8.03
CA ALA A 135 4.86 9.64 9.42
C ALA A 135 5.25 8.16 9.58
N TRP A 136 4.68 7.25 8.79
CA TRP A 136 4.93 5.82 8.94
C TRP A 136 6.16 5.31 8.18
N ILE A 137 6.48 5.83 6.98
CA ILE A 137 7.58 5.32 6.15
C ILE A 137 8.98 5.60 6.77
N THR A 138 9.09 6.61 7.61
CA THR A 138 10.36 6.94 8.29
C THR A 138 10.71 5.94 9.40
N LYS A 139 9.72 5.28 10.00
CA LYS A 139 9.92 4.39 11.15
C LYS A 139 10.78 3.15 10.82
N PRO A 140 10.46 2.34 9.79
CA PRO A 140 11.28 1.18 9.45
C PRO A 140 12.69 1.56 9.00
N LEU A 141 12.87 2.71 8.35
CA LEU A 141 14.21 3.18 7.97
C LEU A 141 15.01 3.67 9.17
N LEU A 142 14.36 4.32 10.14
CA LEU A 142 15.01 4.70 11.39
C LEU A 142 15.46 3.44 12.14
N GLN A 143 14.61 2.41 12.22
CA GLN A 143 14.98 1.13 12.79
C GLN A 143 16.16 0.48 12.03
N ALA A 144 16.13 0.50 10.70
CA ALA A 144 17.23 -0.01 9.89
C ALA A 144 18.56 0.75 10.15
N CYS A 145 18.51 2.05 10.48
CA CYS A 145 19.69 2.81 10.91
C CYS A 145 20.19 2.35 12.29
N ASN A 146 19.28 2.11 13.24
CA ASN A 146 19.60 1.64 14.58
C ASN A 146 20.23 0.25 14.56
N ASP A 147 19.65 -0.66 13.77
CA ASP A 147 20.13 -2.05 13.59
C ASP A 147 21.45 -2.13 12.78
N GLY A 148 21.93 -1.00 12.26
CA GLY A 148 23.18 -0.96 11.49
C GLY A 148 23.06 -1.37 10.01
N TRP A 149 21.84 -1.59 9.49
CA TRP A 149 21.62 -1.82 8.05
C TRP A 149 21.97 -0.59 7.23
N LEU A 150 21.55 0.59 7.69
CA LEU A 150 21.82 1.87 7.08
C LEU A 150 22.82 2.68 7.93
N PRO A 151 23.46 3.72 7.37
CA PRO A 151 24.35 4.59 8.13
C PRO A 151 23.63 5.27 9.29
N LYS A 152 24.18 5.19 10.51
CA LYS A 152 23.59 5.82 11.71
C LYS A 152 23.30 7.33 11.55
N LYS A 153 24.13 8.03 10.75
CA LYS A 153 23.93 9.46 10.45
C LYS A 153 22.59 9.75 9.76
N LEU A 154 22.09 8.81 8.93
CA LEU A 154 20.78 8.95 8.26
C LEU A 154 19.63 8.96 9.27
N GLY A 155 19.77 8.22 10.38
CA GLY A 155 18.78 8.16 11.46
C GLY A 155 18.83 9.35 12.44
N TYR A 156 19.52 10.45 12.11
CA TYR A 156 19.57 11.62 12.98
C TYR A 156 18.19 12.22 13.22
N ILE A 157 17.82 12.33 14.50
CA ILE A 157 16.56 12.93 14.95
C ILE A 157 16.80 14.38 15.33
N HIS A 158 16.08 15.31 14.72
CA HIS A 158 16.19 16.72 15.02
C HIS A 158 15.73 17.05 16.46
N PRO A 159 16.54 17.73 17.30
CA PRO A 159 16.25 17.89 18.72
C PRO A 159 14.96 18.68 19.01
N LYS A 160 14.62 19.67 18.17
CA LYS A 160 13.41 20.49 18.32
C LYS A 160 12.17 19.82 17.74
N PHE A 161 12.26 19.29 16.52
CA PHE A 161 11.09 18.75 15.79
C PHE A 161 10.86 17.27 16.04
N LYS A 162 11.79 16.56 16.68
CA LYS A 162 11.71 15.11 16.97
C LYS A 162 11.45 14.25 15.73
N THR A 163 11.94 14.68 14.57
CA THR A 163 11.75 14.03 13.28
C THR A 163 13.10 13.62 12.66
N PRO A 164 13.16 12.51 11.89
CA PRO A 164 14.38 12.06 11.20
C PRO A 164 14.58 12.85 9.90
N VAL A 165 15.16 14.03 10.00
CA VAL A 165 15.24 15.02 8.91
C VAL A 165 15.94 14.47 7.66
N TYR A 166 17.06 13.74 7.82
CA TYR A 166 17.78 13.22 6.65
C TYR A 166 16.99 12.15 5.88
N ILE A 167 16.21 11.31 6.58
CA ILE A 167 15.30 10.36 5.95
C ILE A 167 14.20 11.10 5.19
N LEU A 168 13.61 12.13 5.79
CA LEU A 168 12.57 12.95 5.14
C LEU A 168 13.11 13.66 3.89
N VAL A 169 14.30 14.25 3.96
CA VAL A 169 14.96 14.89 2.80
C VAL A 169 15.25 13.86 1.71
N MET A 170 15.71 12.66 2.06
CA MET A 170 15.94 11.58 1.11
C MET A 170 14.64 11.23 0.38
N PHE A 171 13.53 11.04 1.09
CA PHE A 171 12.23 10.76 0.46
C PHE A 171 11.74 11.92 -0.41
N TYR A 172 11.96 13.16 0.02
CA TYR A 172 11.63 14.31 -0.80
C TYR A 172 12.38 14.30 -2.13
N ILE A 173 13.69 14.05 -2.10
CA ILE A 173 14.53 13.97 -3.31
C ILE A 173 14.06 12.80 -4.20
N VAL A 174 13.83 11.61 -3.62
CA VAL A 174 13.33 10.44 -4.37
C VAL A 174 11.96 10.72 -5.00
N GLY A 175 11.06 11.41 -4.27
CA GLY A 175 9.74 11.79 -4.78
C GLY A 175 9.77 12.83 -5.91
N LEU A 176 10.84 13.62 -6.02
CA LEU A 176 11.01 14.55 -7.14
C LEU A 176 11.43 13.85 -8.44
N ILE A 177 12.08 12.68 -8.36
CA ILE A 177 12.57 11.97 -9.56
C ILE A 177 11.45 11.70 -10.58
N PRO A 178 10.31 11.09 -10.20
CA PRO A 178 9.20 10.86 -11.15
C PRO A 178 8.68 12.14 -11.77
N ILE A 179 8.64 13.24 -11.03
CA ILE A 179 8.16 14.54 -11.51
C ILE A 179 9.06 15.08 -12.63
N PHE A 180 10.39 15.00 -12.45
CA PHE A 180 11.35 15.47 -13.44
C PHE A 180 11.56 14.51 -14.62
N THR A 181 11.33 13.21 -14.41
CA THR A 181 11.47 12.20 -15.47
C THR A 181 10.19 11.99 -16.28
N GLY A 182 9.06 12.55 -15.83
CA GLY A 182 7.76 12.36 -16.48
C GLY A 182 7.22 10.92 -16.35
N LEU A 183 7.63 10.18 -15.31
CA LEU A 183 7.10 8.84 -15.07
C LEU A 183 5.61 8.89 -14.76
N GLU A 184 4.84 8.11 -15.50
CA GLU A 184 3.40 7.97 -15.29
C GLU A 184 3.08 7.32 -13.94
N ILE A 185 2.00 7.79 -13.30
CA ILE A 185 1.54 7.29 -11.99
C ILE A 185 1.24 5.78 -12.06
N GLY A 186 0.67 5.30 -13.18
CA GLY A 186 0.42 3.88 -13.43
C GLY A 186 1.69 3.04 -13.34
N THR A 187 2.76 3.48 -14.01
CA THR A 187 4.08 2.81 -13.95
C THR A 187 4.64 2.72 -12.53
N ILE A 188 4.48 3.80 -11.75
CA ILE A 188 4.93 3.82 -10.35
C ILE A 188 4.11 2.84 -9.51
N ALA A 189 2.79 2.81 -9.70
CA ALA A 189 1.89 1.89 -9.02
C ALA A 189 2.21 0.42 -9.34
N ASP A 190 2.44 0.09 -10.61
CA ASP A 190 2.81 -1.26 -11.06
C ASP A 190 4.08 -1.76 -10.37
N ILE A 191 5.12 -0.94 -10.34
CA ILE A 191 6.40 -1.25 -9.69
C ILE A 191 6.19 -1.42 -8.18
N ALA A 192 5.43 -0.52 -7.55
CA ALA A 192 5.15 -0.56 -6.12
C ALA A 192 4.38 -1.84 -5.73
N VAL A 193 3.33 -2.20 -6.48
CA VAL A 193 2.54 -3.43 -6.24
C VAL A 193 3.40 -4.67 -6.42
N LEU A 194 4.24 -4.71 -7.45
CA LEU A 194 5.12 -5.85 -7.70
C LEU A 194 6.12 -6.05 -6.57
N LEU A 195 6.82 -5.00 -6.14
CA LEU A 195 7.78 -5.05 -5.03
C LEU A 195 7.12 -5.40 -3.71
N SER A 196 5.93 -4.85 -3.43
CA SER A 196 5.16 -5.15 -2.23
C SER A 196 4.76 -6.62 -2.16
N ASN A 197 4.33 -7.22 -3.27
CA ASN A 197 3.97 -8.63 -3.30
C ASN A 197 5.19 -9.56 -3.12
N VAL A 198 6.38 -9.18 -3.62
CA VAL A 198 7.63 -9.87 -3.28
C VAL A 198 7.86 -9.86 -1.78
N LEU A 199 7.76 -8.68 -1.15
CA LEU A 199 7.95 -8.53 0.30
C LEU A 199 6.92 -9.32 1.11
N PHE A 200 5.63 -9.24 0.78
CA PHE A 200 4.58 -9.98 1.48
C PHE A 200 4.76 -11.48 1.36
N THR A 201 5.17 -11.99 0.20
CA THR A 201 5.50 -13.39 0.01
C THR A 201 6.61 -13.83 0.98
N LEU A 202 7.68 -13.05 1.08
CA LEU A 202 8.80 -13.35 1.99
C LEU A 202 8.37 -13.28 3.46
N ILE A 203 7.57 -12.30 3.85
CA ILE A 203 7.02 -12.16 5.21
C ILE A 203 6.16 -13.37 5.56
N CYS A 204 5.23 -13.78 4.69
CA CYS A 204 4.36 -14.93 4.93
C CYS A 204 5.16 -16.22 5.16
N PHE A 205 6.20 -16.48 4.37
CA PHE A 205 7.07 -17.62 4.59
C PHE A 205 7.93 -17.48 5.86
N GLY A 206 8.30 -16.26 6.24
CA GLY A 206 9.04 -15.95 7.47
C GLY A 206 8.22 -16.24 8.74
N VAL A 207 6.94 -15.88 8.72
CA VAL A 207 6.01 -16.02 9.86
C VAL A 207 5.91 -17.47 10.37
N VAL A 208 6.03 -18.46 9.50
CA VAL A 208 6.02 -19.90 9.89
C VAL A 208 7.11 -20.25 10.90
N ARG A 209 8.19 -19.48 10.97
CA ARG A 209 9.32 -19.72 11.86
C ARG A 209 9.17 -19.08 13.24
N ILE A 210 8.21 -18.16 13.43
CA ILE A 210 7.99 -17.42 14.69
C ILE A 210 7.83 -18.34 15.90
N PRO A 211 6.98 -19.40 15.88
CA PRO A 211 6.82 -20.27 17.04
C PRO A 211 8.09 -20.97 17.50
N LYS A 212 9.04 -21.17 16.57
CA LYS A 212 10.33 -21.81 16.88
C LYS A 212 11.40 -20.81 17.34
N ARG A 213 11.38 -19.59 16.79
CA ARG A 213 12.39 -18.56 17.09
C ARG A 213 12.06 -17.73 18.31
N MET A 214 10.77 -17.49 18.56
CA MET A 214 10.27 -16.61 19.61
C MET A 214 9.10 -17.28 20.35
N PRO A 215 9.30 -18.46 21.00
CA PRO A 215 8.21 -19.24 21.58
C PRO A 215 7.45 -18.48 22.66
N ASP A 216 8.13 -17.72 23.51
CA ASP A 216 7.53 -16.99 24.62
C ASP A 216 6.65 -15.83 24.15
N LEU A 217 7.13 -15.07 23.14
CA LEU A 217 6.37 -13.98 22.53
C LEU A 217 5.17 -14.52 21.76
N TRP A 218 5.35 -15.65 21.06
CA TRP A 218 4.26 -16.30 20.34
C TRP A 218 3.17 -16.79 21.30
N ALA A 219 3.54 -17.41 22.41
CA ALA A 219 2.58 -17.88 23.42
C ALA A 219 1.78 -16.74 24.06
N LYS A 220 2.37 -15.56 24.23
CA LYS A 220 1.73 -14.36 24.79
C LYS A 220 0.97 -13.52 23.76
N SER A 221 1.05 -13.86 22.49
CA SER A 221 0.38 -13.10 21.41
C SER A 221 -1.14 -13.15 21.58
N ALA A 222 -1.81 -12.02 21.47
CA ALA A 222 -3.28 -11.92 21.47
C ALA A 222 -3.93 -12.70 20.31
N PHE A 223 -3.19 -12.95 19.22
CA PHE A 223 -3.61 -13.72 18.06
C PHE A 223 -2.98 -15.11 18.00
N HIS A 224 -2.54 -15.60 19.15
CA HIS A 224 -2.04 -16.96 19.25
C HIS A 224 -3.04 -17.95 18.67
N CYS A 225 -2.59 -18.75 17.73
CA CYS A 225 -3.36 -19.85 17.16
C CYS A 225 -2.51 -21.11 17.07
N SER A 226 -3.15 -22.23 16.79
CA SER A 226 -2.40 -23.48 16.63
C SER A 226 -1.40 -23.36 15.47
N ASN A 227 -0.25 -24.03 15.59
CA ASN A 227 0.79 -24.02 14.55
C ASN A 227 0.27 -24.48 13.19
N GLY A 228 -0.77 -25.32 13.14
CA GLY A 228 -1.43 -25.75 11.91
C GLY A 228 -2.18 -24.59 11.25
N LYS A 229 -2.96 -23.83 12.01
CA LYS A 229 -3.68 -22.63 11.51
C LYS A 229 -2.70 -21.55 11.07
N LEU A 230 -1.62 -21.31 11.84
CA LEU A 230 -0.59 -20.35 11.44
C LEU A 230 0.02 -20.73 10.10
N ARG A 231 0.41 -22.01 9.92
CA ARG A 231 0.99 -22.48 8.65
C ARG A 231 0.01 -22.36 7.49
N LEU A 232 -1.25 -22.75 7.71
CA LEU A 232 -2.29 -22.62 6.68
C LEU A 232 -2.46 -21.17 6.24
N ASN A 233 -2.61 -20.23 7.18
CA ASN A 233 -2.77 -18.81 6.87
C ASN A 233 -1.51 -18.24 6.18
N ALA A 234 -0.32 -18.62 6.62
CA ALA A 234 0.93 -18.20 6.01
C ALA A 234 1.09 -18.75 4.59
N ILE A 235 0.69 -20.00 4.34
CA ILE A 235 0.71 -20.59 2.99
C ILE A 235 -0.31 -19.90 2.10
N LEU A 236 -1.55 -19.71 2.57
CA LEU A 236 -2.59 -19.02 1.80
C LEU A 236 -2.18 -17.59 1.45
N GLY A 237 -1.68 -16.83 2.44
CA GLY A 237 -1.17 -15.47 2.22
C GLY A 237 0.04 -15.45 1.29
N GLY A 238 1.01 -16.35 1.50
CA GLY A 238 2.21 -16.43 0.67
C GLY A 238 1.92 -16.85 -0.78
N VAL A 239 1.04 -17.83 -0.97
CA VAL A 239 0.63 -18.28 -2.32
C VAL A 239 -0.18 -17.20 -3.03
N SER A 240 -1.11 -16.54 -2.35
CA SER A 240 -1.88 -15.45 -2.96
C SER A 240 -0.99 -14.28 -3.37
N SER A 241 -0.08 -13.83 -2.50
CA SER A 241 0.89 -12.78 -2.83
C SER A 241 1.82 -13.18 -3.98
N PHE A 242 2.25 -14.45 -4.01
CA PHE A 242 3.08 -14.97 -5.10
C PHE A 242 2.31 -15.00 -6.43
N ILE A 243 1.05 -15.42 -6.44
CA ILE A 243 0.19 -15.38 -7.63
C ILE A 243 0.00 -13.93 -8.10
N MET A 244 -0.28 -12.99 -7.18
CA MET A 244 -0.41 -11.58 -7.49
C MET A 244 0.88 -11.00 -8.08
N MET A 245 2.02 -11.39 -7.53
CA MET A 245 3.33 -11.04 -8.08
C MET A 245 3.49 -11.54 -9.53
N LEU A 246 3.12 -12.80 -9.81
CA LEU A 246 3.19 -13.36 -11.15
C LEU A 246 2.25 -12.65 -12.14
N VAL A 247 1.02 -12.36 -11.72
CA VAL A 247 0.04 -11.61 -12.55
C VAL A 247 0.61 -10.24 -12.92
N MET A 248 1.14 -9.51 -11.95
CA MET A 248 1.77 -8.20 -12.21
C MET A 248 3.02 -8.33 -13.08
N TRP A 249 3.85 -9.33 -12.83
CA TRP A 249 5.06 -9.57 -13.65
C TRP A 249 4.74 -9.79 -15.13
N LEU A 250 3.62 -10.46 -15.43
CA LEU A 250 3.16 -10.68 -16.80
C LEU A 250 2.47 -9.44 -17.41
N SER A 251 2.01 -8.51 -16.59
CA SER A 251 1.30 -7.30 -17.05
C SER A 251 2.22 -6.09 -17.26
N VAL A 252 3.38 -6.05 -16.58
CA VAL A 252 4.33 -4.94 -16.71
C VAL A 252 5.16 -5.04 -17.98
N THR A 253 5.65 -3.89 -18.45
CA THR A 253 6.57 -3.85 -19.60
C THR A 253 7.93 -4.47 -19.24
N THR A 254 8.66 -4.94 -20.26
CA THR A 254 10.01 -5.50 -20.08
C THR A 254 10.94 -4.54 -19.33
N THR A 255 10.86 -3.24 -19.61
CA THR A 255 11.67 -2.22 -18.94
C THR A 255 11.34 -2.12 -17.45
N GLN A 256 10.05 -2.12 -17.08
CA GLN A 256 9.60 -2.14 -15.70
C GLN A 256 10.05 -3.42 -14.97
N ALA A 257 9.89 -4.57 -15.61
CA ALA A 257 10.32 -5.86 -15.05
C ALA A 257 11.83 -5.89 -14.78
N ILE A 258 12.66 -5.41 -15.71
CA ILE A 258 14.12 -5.29 -15.52
C ILE A 258 14.41 -4.34 -14.36
N GLY A 259 13.75 -3.18 -14.29
CA GLY A 259 13.93 -2.22 -13.20
C GLY A 259 13.63 -2.83 -11.83
N VAL A 260 12.53 -3.55 -11.70
CA VAL A 260 12.16 -4.26 -10.47
C VAL A 260 13.18 -5.34 -10.11
N ALA A 261 13.62 -6.14 -11.09
CA ALA A 261 14.62 -7.17 -10.86
C ALA A 261 15.96 -6.57 -10.37
N VAL A 262 16.40 -5.47 -10.97
CA VAL A 262 17.61 -4.75 -10.55
C VAL A 262 17.48 -4.23 -9.11
N ILE A 263 16.35 -3.64 -8.77
CA ILE A 263 16.09 -3.15 -7.40
C ILE A 263 16.09 -4.30 -6.41
N ALA A 264 15.36 -5.40 -6.70
CA ALA A 264 15.26 -6.55 -5.80
C ALA A 264 16.63 -7.25 -5.61
N ILE A 265 17.35 -7.50 -6.69
CA ILE A 265 18.69 -8.11 -6.63
C ILE A 265 19.66 -7.17 -5.92
N GLY A 266 19.64 -5.87 -6.23
CA GLY A 266 20.48 -4.87 -5.57
C GLY A 266 20.23 -4.79 -4.07
N ALA A 267 18.96 -4.81 -3.64
CA ALA A 267 18.59 -4.84 -2.23
C ALA A 267 19.08 -6.13 -1.54
N PHE A 268 18.92 -7.28 -2.20
CA PHE A 268 19.40 -8.56 -1.67
C PHE A 268 20.93 -8.59 -1.52
N LEU A 269 21.65 -8.16 -2.53
CA LEU A 269 23.12 -8.09 -2.50
C LEU A 269 23.59 -7.11 -1.42
N PHE A 270 22.97 -5.93 -1.34
CA PHE A 270 23.27 -4.96 -0.29
C PHE A 270 23.05 -5.57 1.10
N ALA A 271 21.92 -6.21 1.34
CA ALA A 271 21.61 -6.85 2.61
C ALA A 271 22.64 -7.97 2.92
N HIS A 272 22.99 -8.80 1.94
CA HIS A 272 23.93 -9.88 2.11
C HIS A 272 25.35 -9.37 2.50
N PHE A 273 25.87 -8.40 1.75
CA PHE A 273 27.18 -7.83 2.05
C PHE A 273 27.19 -7.04 3.37
N ARG A 274 26.10 -6.33 3.66
CA ARG A 274 25.97 -5.58 4.90
C ARG A 274 25.95 -6.50 6.12
N TYR A 275 25.19 -7.58 6.05
CA TYR A 275 25.16 -8.61 7.08
C TYR A 275 26.54 -9.24 7.32
N LYS A 276 27.22 -9.67 6.21
CA LYS A 276 28.57 -10.22 6.30
C LYS A 276 29.62 -9.26 6.87
N SER A 277 29.42 -7.97 6.76
CA SER A 277 30.34 -6.96 7.29
C SER A 277 30.38 -6.88 8.82
N GLY A 278 29.50 -7.60 9.53
CA GLY A 278 29.38 -7.59 11.00
C GLY A 278 28.89 -6.28 11.59
N LYS A 279 28.39 -5.34 10.75
CA LYS A 279 27.89 -4.03 11.19
C LYS A 279 26.41 -4.05 11.58
N VAL A 280 25.72 -5.15 11.30
CA VAL A 280 24.33 -5.35 11.65
C VAL A 280 24.26 -5.96 13.03
N THR A 281 23.79 -5.20 13.99
CA THR A 281 23.45 -5.65 15.34
C THR A 281 21.92 -5.66 15.40
N MET A 282 21.33 -6.83 15.14
CA MET A 282 19.92 -7.01 15.48
C MET A 282 19.85 -7.09 17.01
N GLU A 283 19.63 -5.97 17.65
CA GLU A 283 19.21 -5.98 19.05
C GLU A 283 17.78 -6.51 19.07
N ASP A 284 17.61 -7.73 19.56
CA ASP A 284 16.31 -8.27 19.95
C ASP A 284 15.84 -7.54 21.23
N SER A 285 15.78 -6.21 21.18
CA SER A 285 15.21 -5.38 22.23
C SER A 285 13.68 -5.48 22.21
N PHE A 286 13.20 -6.69 22.34
CA PHE A 286 11.82 -6.94 22.77
C PHE A 286 11.76 -6.71 24.28
N GLU A 287 12.09 -5.52 24.75
CA GLU A 287 11.68 -5.10 26.06
C GLU A 287 10.16 -5.19 26.10
N ALA A 288 9.70 -5.95 27.06
CA ALA A 288 8.29 -6.25 27.26
C ALA A 288 7.47 -4.94 27.23
N LEU A 289 6.66 -4.79 26.19
CA LEU A 289 5.55 -3.85 26.17
C LEU A 289 4.46 -4.33 27.13
#